data_699e7296ec85e85132446fb708bfb451
#
_entry.id   699e7296ec85e85132446fb708bfb451
#
_cell.length_a   1.000
_cell.length_b   1.000
_cell.length_c   1.000
_cell.angle_alpha   90.00
_cell.angle_beta   90.00
_cell.angle_gamma   90.00
#
_symmetry.space_group_name_H-M   'P 1'
#
loop_
_entity.id
_entity.type
_entity.pdbx_description
1 polymer ?
#
loop_
_entity_poly.entity_id
_entity_poly.type
_entity_poly.pdbx_seq_one_letter_code
_entity_poly.pdbx_strand_id
1 'polypeptide(L)'
;MRYTGTAVRKAKKYINNLEADGGTNIDGGLKVSIEQEMEVVVSESVRPHIIIMLTDGQPTAGVTSHSAILRNVRERNKKGAAIFCLGFGSGADMNLLEKISLQNRGSARKIYEEQDAADQLKGFYQELSTPVLLDVHFSYSVDAVQMDTLSKTHFYNYFQGTELVVTGQTEHDQLGGIRANITGQGRNGEFFMGVTDWNTVVSPDHHLLDHLHLAPTPRNFIKRLWAFLKIKDFLEEAKAARGPHEKATAQKKALVIALEVMASHLSQHS
;
A
#
# COMPACT_ATOMS: atom_id res chain seq x y z
N MET A 1 23.39 8.14 -6.32
CA MET A 1 24.13 8.10 -7.62
C MET A 1 23.18 8.60 -8.71
N ARG A 2 23.59 9.55 -9.57
CA ARG A 2 22.72 10.01 -10.66
C ARG A 2 22.60 8.92 -11.74
N TYR A 3 21.44 8.79 -12.37
CA TYR A 3 21.22 7.86 -13.46
C TYR A 3 22.00 8.31 -14.71
N THR A 4 23.12 7.64 -14.98
CA THR A 4 23.96 7.86 -16.16
C THR A 4 24.40 6.50 -16.70
N GLY A 5 24.70 6.39 -18.00
CA GLY A 5 25.15 5.14 -18.60
C GLY A 5 26.40 4.56 -17.90
N THR A 6 27.29 5.42 -17.40
CA THR A 6 28.48 4.99 -16.61
C THR A 6 28.08 4.44 -15.25
N ALA A 7 27.12 5.09 -14.55
CA ALA A 7 26.61 4.62 -13.27
C ALA A 7 25.93 3.25 -13.39
N VAL A 8 25.13 3.06 -14.44
CA VAL A 8 24.46 1.78 -14.72
C VAL A 8 25.50 0.66 -14.99
N ARG A 9 26.54 0.91 -15.80
CA ARG A 9 27.62 -0.07 -16.03
C ARG A 9 28.34 -0.44 -14.73
N LYS A 10 28.63 0.56 -13.87
CA LYS A 10 29.27 0.33 -12.58
C LYS A 10 28.40 -0.51 -11.66
N ALA A 11 27.09 -0.21 -11.59
CA ALA A 11 26.15 -0.99 -10.79
C ALA A 11 26.03 -2.45 -11.30
N LYS A 12 25.90 -2.65 -12.62
CA LYS A 12 25.86 -4.01 -13.20
C LYS A 12 27.14 -4.79 -12.90
N LYS A 13 28.31 -4.16 -13.02
CA LYS A 13 29.58 -4.82 -12.66
C LYS A 13 29.63 -5.20 -11.19
N TYR A 14 29.16 -4.33 -10.31
CA TYR A 14 29.08 -4.63 -8.87
C TYR A 14 28.17 -5.82 -8.60
N ILE A 15 26.95 -5.83 -9.16
CA ILE A 15 25.96 -6.91 -8.97
C ILE A 15 26.52 -8.25 -9.49
N ASN A 16 27.18 -8.26 -10.66
CA ASN A 16 27.73 -9.49 -11.23
C ASN A 16 28.91 -10.08 -10.42
N ASN A 17 29.49 -9.29 -9.53
CA ASN A 17 30.60 -9.73 -8.66
C ASN A 17 30.09 -10.08 -7.23
N LEU A 18 28.78 -10.01 -6.97
CA LEU A 18 28.24 -10.47 -5.71
C LEU A 18 28.26 -11.99 -5.65
N GLU A 19 28.79 -12.52 -4.57
CA GLU A 19 28.78 -13.94 -4.25
C GLU A 19 27.82 -14.19 -3.09
N ALA A 20 27.11 -15.31 -3.14
CA ALA A 20 26.23 -15.72 -2.05
C ALA A 20 27.11 -16.38 -0.97
N ASP A 21 27.29 -15.70 0.14
CA ASP A 21 28.06 -16.19 1.30
C ASP A 21 27.44 -15.81 2.61
N GLY A 22 27.56 -16.69 3.60
CA GLY A 22 27.11 -16.48 4.98
C GLY A 22 25.59 -16.60 5.19
N GLY A 23 25.12 -15.97 6.25
CA GLY A 23 23.71 -16.01 6.65
C GLY A 23 22.95 -14.74 6.27
N THR A 24 21.64 -14.79 6.40
CA THR A 24 20.72 -13.68 6.07
C THR A 24 20.61 -12.72 7.25
N ASN A 25 21.19 -11.51 7.12
CA ASN A 25 21.16 -10.45 8.13
C ASN A 25 20.19 -9.34 7.73
N ILE A 26 18.90 -9.58 7.94
CA ILE A 26 17.81 -8.64 7.60
C ILE A 26 17.96 -7.30 8.35
N ASP A 27 18.21 -7.34 9.68
CA ASP A 27 18.38 -6.14 10.48
C ASP A 27 19.57 -5.30 10.03
N GLY A 28 20.69 -5.95 9.73
CA GLY A 28 21.90 -5.28 9.25
C GLY A 28 21.70 -4.60 7.89
N GLY A 29 21.07 -5.29 6.95
CA GLY A 29 20.78 -4.74 5.62
C GLY A 29 19.84 -3.52 5.69
N LEU A 30 18.76 -3.62 6.47
CA LEU A 30 17.82 -2.50 6.68
C LEU A 30 18.48 -1.34 7.42
N LYS A 31 19.34 -1.62 8.43
CA LYS A 31 20.09 -0.59 9.13
C LYS A 31 20.91 0.26 8.16
N VAL A 32 21.75 -0.38 7.35
CA VAL A 32 22.61 0.31 6.38
C VAL A 32 21.79 1.11 5.37
N SER A 33 20.70 0.53 4.86
CA SER A 33 19.84 1.21 3.87
C SER A 33 19.17 2.45 4.46
N ILE A 34 18.64 2.37 5.67
CA ILE A 34 17.99 3.50 6.36
C ILE A 34 19.03 4.58 6.71
N GLU A 35 20.21 4.21 7.19
CA GLU A 35 21.27 5.16 7.55
C GLU A 35 21.78 5.91 6.30
N GLN A 36 21.95 5.24 5.16
CA GLN A 36 22.31 5.88 3.89
C GLN A 36 21.25 6.88 3.42
N GLU A 37 19.97 6.57 3.58
CA GLU A 37 18.88 7.51 3.29
C GLU A 37 18.88 8.72 4.23
N MET A 38 19.33 8.55 5.47
CA MET A 38 19.46 9.65 6.43
C MET A 38 20.56 10.64 6.06
N GLU A 39 21.62 10.20 5.38
CA GLU A 39 22.75 11.04 4.95
C GLU A 39 22.46 11.86 3.68
N VAL A 40 21.45 11.47 2.89
CA VAL A 40 21.10 12.21 1.70
C VAL A 40 20.46 13.54 2.09
N VAL A 41 21.23 14.62 1.96
CA VAL A 41 20.73 16.00 2.09
C VAL A 41 19.86 16.30 0.88
N VAL A 42 18.55 16.28 1.08
CA VAL A 42 17.59 16.57 0.00
C VAL A 42 17.53 18.09 -0.18
N SER A 43 17.92 18.57 -1.35
CA SER A 43 17.53 19.89 -1.81
C SER A 43 16.00 19.96 -1.86
N GLU A 44 15.42 21.11 -1.64
CA GLU A 44 14.00 21.51 -1.44
C GLU A 44 12.88 20.75 -2.19
N SER A 45 13.17 19.76 -3.02
CA SER A 45 12.16 18.95 -3.70
C SER A 45 11.73 17.76 -2.86
N VAL A 46 10.45 17.64 -2.59
CA VAL A 46 9.84 16.45 -1.95
C VAL A 46 10.08 15.23 -2.85
N ARG A 47 10.96 14.34 -2.41
CA ARG A 47 11.24 13.09 -3.11
C ARG A 47 10.87 11.92 -2.21
N PRO A 48 10.20 10.89 -2.75
CA PRO A 48 9.95 9.70 -1.97
C PRO A 48 11.27 8.98 -1.66
N HIS A 49 11.45 8.61 -0.41
CA HIS A 49 12.51 7.73 0.03
C HIS A 49 11.97 6.30 -0.02
N ILE A 50 12.50 5.49 -0.93
CA ILE A 50 12.04 4.12 -1.14
C ILE A 50 13.23 3.16 -0.93
N ILE A 51 13.03 2.20 -0.03
CA ILE A 51 13.94 1.08 0.19
C ILE A 51 13.27 -0.17 -0.37
N ILE A 52 13.96 -0.87 -1.26
CA ILE A 52 13.51 -2.17 -1.79
C ILE A 52 14.45 -3.23 -1.23
N MET A 53 13.90 -4.11 -0.42
CA MET A 53 14.63 -5.23 0.18
C MET A 53 14.25 -6.54 -0.52
N LEU A 54 15.27 -7.32 -0.88
CA LEU A 54 15.12 -8.63 -1.50
C LEU A 54 15.76 -9.67 -0.59
N THR A 55 15.06 -10.78 -0.35
CA THR A 55 15.57 -11.91 0.44
C THR A 55 14.87 -13.21 0.03
N ASP A 56 15.58 -14.32 0.12
CA ASP A 56 15.09 -15.68 -0.11
C ASP A 56 14.98 -16.50 1.20
N GLY A 57 15.43 -15.91 2.32
CA GLY A 57 15.53 -16.64 3.58
C GLY A 57 14.93 -15.92 4.79
N GLN A 58 15.01 -16.64 5.89
CA GLN A 58 14.71 -16.13 7.23
C GLN A 58 15.94 -15.41 7.81
N PRO A 59 15.77 -14.54 8.83
CA PRO A 59 16.92 -13.94 9.52
C PRO A 59 17.72 -15.01 10.27
N THR A 60 18.95 -15.27 9.81
CA THR A 60 19.85 -16.29 10.39
C THR A 60 21.14 -15.69 10.93
N ALA A 61 21.42 -14.41 10.65
CA ALA A 61 22.61 -13.71 11.13
C ALA A 61 22.25 -12.36 11.73
N GLY A 62 23.11 -11.84 12.59
CA GLY A 62 22.88 -10.58 13.32
C GLY A 62 21.70 -10.69 14.29
N VAL A 63 20.77 -9.74 14.22
CA VAL A 63 19.53 -9.79 15.00
C VAL A 63 18.53 -10.68 14.31
N THR A 64 18.19 -11.80 14.94
CA THR A 64 17.27 -12.82 14.36
C THR A 64 15.85 -12.77 14.94
N SER A 65 15.66 -12.11 16.09
CA SER A 65 14.34 -11.95 16.71
C SER A 65 13.47 -11.00 15.91
N HIS A 66 12.32 -11.45 15.42
CA HIS A 66 11.35 -10.65 14.65
C HIS A 66 10.94 -9.36 15.38
N SER A 67 10.62 -9.46 16.68
CA SER A 67 10.22 -8.32 17.49
C SER A 67 11.36 -7.28 17.63
N ALA A 68 12.60 -7.76 17.74
CA ALA A 68 13.76 -6.88 17.81
C ALA A 68 14.02 -6.20 16.44
N ILE A 69 13.94 -6.93 15.35
CA ILE A 69 14.08 -6.38 13.99
C ILE A 69 13.03 -5.28 13.75
N LEU A 70 11.74 -5.58 14.01
CA LEU A 70 10.65 -4.62 13.83
C LEU A 70 10.83 -3.35 14.68
N ARG A 71 11.27 -3.51 15.92
CA ARG A 71 11.59 -2.38 16.81
C ARG A 71 12.75 -1.55 16.25
N ASN A 72 13.85 -2.20 15.89
CA ASN A 72 15.04 -1.54 15.37
C ASN A 72 14.76 -0.74 14.08
N VAL A 73 14.00 -1.32 13.15
CA VAL A 73 13.60 -0.64 11.91
C VAL A 73 12.77 0.59 12.23
N ARG A 74 11.76 0.48 13.10
CA ARG A 74 10.92 1.62 13.50
C ARG A 74 11.72 2.74 14.18
N GLU A 75 12.66 2.40 15.05
CA GLU A 75 13.49 3.38 15.78
C GLU A 75 14.46 4.11 14.84
N ARG A 76 14.94 3.44 13.80
CA ARG A 76 15.84 4.03 12.80
C ARG A 76 15.10 4.80 11.70
N ASN A 77 13.96 4.31 11.23
CA ASN A 77 13.23 4.88 10.09
C ASN A 77 12.39 6.13 10.46
N LYS A 78 13.00 7.09 11.14
CA LYS A 78 12.31 8.32 11.60
C LYS A 78 11.92 9.26 10.47
N LYS A 79 12.66 9.26 9.36
CA LYS A 79 12.31 10.04 8.15
C LYS A 79 11.15 9.42 7.37
N GLY A 80 10.73 8.20 7.71
CA GLY A 80 9.58 7.54 7.13
C GLY A 80 9.80 7.07 5.69
N ALA A 81 10.98 6.55 5.37
CA ALA A 81 11.20 5.87 4.09
C ALA A 81 10.20 4.72 3.92
N ALA A 82 9.63 4.60 2.73
CA ALA A 82 8.77 3.49 2.39
C ALA A 82 9.61 2.23 2.15
N ILE A 83 9.30 1.15 2.87
CA ILE A 83 10.07 -0.11 2.76
C ILE A 83 9.21 -1.15 2.05
N PHE A 84 9.66 -1.54 0.86
CA PHE A 84 9.06 -2.60 0.08
C PHE A 84 9.91 -3.85 0.18
N CYS A 85 9.29 -5.00 0.47
CA CYS A 85 9.99 -6.25 0.62
C CYS A 85 9.59 -7.26 -0.46
N LEU A 86 10.57 -7.90 -1.08
CA LEU A 86 10.38 -9.00 -2.01
C LEU A 86 10.97 -10.28 -1.42
N GLY A 87 10.10 -11.26 -1.18
CA GLY A 87 10.50 -12.57 -0.68
C GLY A 87 10.50 -13.60 -1.80
N PHE A 88 11.64 -14.25 -2.03
CA PHE A 88 11.80 -15.25 -3.07
C PHE A 88 11.58 -16.66 -2.53
N GLY A 89 10.82 -17.46 -3.28
CA GLY A 89 10.62 -18.86 -2.99
C GLY A 89 9.90 -19.17 -1.68
N SER A 90 10.07 -20.38 -1.20
CA SER A 90 9.43 -20.89 0.02
C SER A 90 10.21 -20.57 1.31
N GLY A 91 11.49 -20.24 1.20
CA GLY A 91 12.38 -19.95 2.34
C GLY A 91 12.15 -18.57 2.97
N ALA A 92 11.63 -17.61 2.22
CA ALA A 92 11.42 -16.24 2.69
C ALA A 92 10.36 -16.16 3.79
N ASP A 93 10.67 -15.47 4.89
CA ASP A 93 9.74 -15.19 5.97
C ASP A 93 8.76 -14.06 5.60
N MET A 94 7.77 -14.40 4.80
CA MET A 94 6.76 -13.42 4.35
C MET A 94 6.03 -12.73 5.50
N ASN A 95 5.85 -13.40 6.64
CA ASN A 95 5.17 -12.83 7.80
C ASN A 95 5.98 -11.66 8.40
N LEU A 96 7.29 -11.82 8.51
CA LEU A 96 8.20 -10.75 8.94
C LEU A 96 8.26 -9.64 7.89
N LEU A 97 8.41 -9.98 6.61
CA LEU A 97 8.52 -9.02 5.51
C LEU A 97 7.26 -8.16 5.35
N GLU A 98 6.06 -8.76 5.44
CA GLU A 98 4.79 -8.04 5.45
C GLU A 98 4.70 -7.04 6.61
N LYS A 99 5.11 -7.44 7.83
CA LYS A 99 5.11 -6.54 8.99
C LYS A 99 6.09 -5.38 8.82
N ILE A 100 7.31 -5.66 8.35
CA ILE A 100 8.30 -4.61 8.10
C ILE A 100 7.71 -3.59 7.12
N SER A 101 7.17 -4.05 6.00
CA SER A 101 6.64 -3.17 4.96
C SER A 101 5.42 -2.40 5.42
N LEU A 102 4.40 -3.05 6.00
CA LEU A 102 3.15 -2.41 6.43
C LEU A 102 3.39 -1.37 7.55
N GLN A 103 4.34 -1.62 8.46
CA GLN A 103 4.72 -0.66 9.50
C GLN A 103 5.57 0.51 8.97
N ASN A 104 6.05 0.42 7.71
CA ASN A 104 6.93 1.40 7.10
C ASN A 104 6.42 1.85 5.71
N ARG A 105 5.13 2.14 5.57
CA ARG A 105 4.50 2.80 4.39
C ARG A 105 4.64 2.05 3.05
N GLY A 106 5.05 0.79 3.08
CA GLY A 106 5.27 -0.04 1.90
C GLY A 106 4.38 -1.28 1.88
N SER A 107 4.74 -2.21 1.02
CA SER A 107 4.09 -3.52 0.89
C SER A 107 5.13 -4.62 0.67
N ALA A 108 4.76 -5.87 0.99
CA ALA A 108 5.59 -7.01 0.69
C ALA A 108 4.94 -7.88 -0.39
N ARG A 109 5.78 -8.44 -1.27
CA ARG A 109 5.33 -9.33 -2.34
C ARG A 109 6.18 -10.59 -2.36
N LYS A 110 5.51 -11.74 -2.50
CA LYS A 110 6.18 -13.01 -2.76
C LYS A 110 6.46 -13.13 -4.26
N ILE A 111 7.68 -13.48 -4.60
CA ILE A 111 8.10 -13.84 -5.96
C ILE A 111 8.12 -15.37 -6.06
N TYR A 112 7.33 -15.89 -6.97
CA TYR A 112 7.16 -17.33 -7.16
C TYR A 112 8.20 -17.84 -8.17
N GLU A 113 8.93 -18.92 -7.79
CA GLU A 113 9.97 -19.53 -8.60
C GLU A 113 9.41 -20.25 -9.83
N GLU A 114 8.17 -20.71 -9.76
CA GLU A 114 7.46 -21.42 -10.84
C GLU A 114 7.02 -20.48 -11.97
N GLN A 115 7.10 -19.18 -11.77
CA GLN A 115 6.78 -18.14 -12.74
C GLN A 115 8.06 -17.37 -13.10
N ASP A 116 8.04 -16.68 -14.25
CA ASP A 116 9.18 -15.84 -14.61
C ASP A 116 9.42 -14.73 -13.55
N ALA A 117 10.45 -14.93 -12.74
CA ALA A 117 10.83 -14.00 -11.68
C ALA A 117 11.23 -12.63 -12.23
N ALA A 118 11.82 -12.57 -13.43
CA ALA A 118 12.22 -11.32 -14.06
C ALA A 118 11.00 -10.49 -14.46
N ASP A 119 9.95 -11.11 -14.96
CA ASP A 119 8.70 -10.41 -15.29
C ASP A 119 7.95 -9.93 -14.03
N GLN A 120 7.93 -10.74 -12.96
CA GLN A 120 7.36 -10.31 -11.68
C GLN A 120 8.11 -9.10 -11.09
N LEU A 121 9.45 -9.11 -11.14
CA LEU A 121 10.30 -7.99 -10.70
C LEU A 121 10.11 -6.75 -11.56
N LYS A 122 10.02 -6.93 -12.88
CA LYS A 122 9.78 -5.84 -13.82
C LYS A 122 8.43 -5.17 -13.56
N GLY A 123 7.37 -5.96 -13.38
CA GLY A 123 6.04 -5.46 -13.03
C GLY A 123 6.05 -4.68 -11.72
N PHE A 124 6.68 -5.24 -10.68
CA PHE A 124 6.83 -4.56 -9.40
C PHE A 124 7.63 -3.24 -9.52
N TYR A 125 8.74 -3.24 -10.25
CA TYR A 125 9.52 -2.03 -10.48
C TYR A 125 8.71 -0.97 -11.25
N GLN A 126 7.94 -1.37 -12.25
CA GLN A 126 7.08 -0.46 -13.01
C GLN A 126 6.05 0.23 -12.11
N GLU A 127 5.43 -0.52 -11.17
CA GLU A 127 4.51 0.05 -10.18
C GLU A 127 5.18 1.14 -9.32
N LEU A 128 6.43 0.94 -8.89
CA LEU A 128 7.12 1.84 -7.96
C LEU A 128 7.94 2.95 -8.65
N SER A 129 8.24 2.79 -9.94
CA SER A 129 9.21 3.65 -10.64
C SER A 129 8.73 5.09 -10.85
N THR A 130 7.44 5.33 -10.79
CA THR A 130 6.86 6.64 -11.10
C THR A 130 5.92 7.10 -9.99
N PRO A 131 6.46 7.57 -8.85
CA PRO A 131 5.65 8.19 -7.80
C PRO A 131 5.05 9.50 -8.31
N VAL A 132 3.75 9.64 -8.13
CA VAL A 132 2.97 10.82 -8.57
C VAL A 132 2.68 11.73 -7.38
N LEU A 133 2.15 11.16 -6.29
CA LEU A 133 1.85 11.86 -5.05
C LEU A 133 2.30 11.05 -3.83
N LEU A 134 2.64 11.77 -2.77
CA LEU A 134 2.92 11.23 -1.44
C LEU A 134 1.89 11.77 -0.45
N ASP A 135 1.65 11.04 0.62
CA ASP A 135 0.76 11.41 1.72
C ASP A 135 -0.60 11.91 1.21
N VAL A 136 -1.27 11.09 0.40
CA VAL A 136 -2.57 11.41 -0.18
C VAL A 136 -3.66 11.21 0.86
N HIS A 137 -4.39 12.28 1.18
CA HIS A 137 -5.50 12.29 2.11
C HIS A 137 -6.80 12.62 1.40
N PHE A 138 -7.81 11.80 1.66
CA PHE A 138 -9.20 12.06 1.27
C PHE A 138 -9.96 12.54 2.50
N SER A 139 -10.50 13.74 2.45
CA SER A 139 -11.36 14.30 3.48
C SER A 139 -12.75 14.63 2.92
N TYR A 140 -13.77 14.28 3.68
CA TYR A 140 -15.18 14.42 3.30
C TYR A 140 -15.90 15.36 4.26
N SER A 141 -17.01 15.94 3.80
CA SER A 141 -17.91 16.71 4.68
C SER A 141 -18.62 15.79 5.68
N VAL A 142 -18.57 16.16 6.95
CA VAL A 142 -19.11 15.34 8.07
C VAL A 142 -20.63 15.15 7.96
N ASP A 143 -21.33 16.11 7.36
CA ASP A 143 -22.80 16.09 7.25
C ASP A 143 -23.31 15.16 6.13
N ALA A 144 -22.42 14.67 5.29
CA ALA A 144 -22.80 13.89 4.11
C ALA A 144 -22.35 12.43 4.19
N VAL A 145 -21.38 12.10 5.03
CA VAL A 145 -20.73 10.78 5.06
C VAL A 145 -20.56 10.29 6.50
N GLN A 146 -20.91 9.03 6.74
CA GLN A 146 -20.62 8.35 8.00
C GLN A 146 -19.14 8.03 8.10
N MET A 147 -18.41 8.83 8.85
CA MET A 147 -16.93 8.83 8.88
C MET A 147 -16.33 7.51 9.36
N ASP A 148 -16.98 6.79 10.25
CA ASP A 148 -16.57 5.48 10.77
C ASP A 148 -16.72 4.34 9.75
N THR A 149 -17.54 4.55 8.73
CA THR A 149 -17.76 3.60 7.64
C THR A 149 -16.74 3.73 6.50
N LEU A 150 -16.01 4.83 6.44
CA LEU A 150 -15.02 5.04 5.38
C LEU A 150 -13.96 3.92 5.37
N SER A 151 -13.64 3.42 4.19
CA SER A 151 -12.44 2.63 3.97
C SER A 151 -11.20 3.50 4.17
N LYS A 152 -10.02 2.97 3.91
CA LYS A 152 -8.76 3.72 4.02
C LYS A 152 -8.84 5.04 3.24
N THR A 153 -8.57 6.16 3.93
CA THR A 153 -8.61 7.53 3.38
C THR A 153 -7.23 8.17 3.28
N HIS A 154 -6.19 7.51 3.82
CA HIS A 154 -4.82 7.97 3.79
C HIS A 154 -3.93 6.96 3.07
N PHE A 155 -3.27 7.41 1.99
CA PHE A 155 -2.37 6.59 1.18
C PHE A 155 -1.00 7.24 1.16
N TYR A 156 -0.01 6.55 1.68
CA TYR A 156 1.35 7.10 1.79
C TYR A 156 2.02 7.35 0.45
N ASN A 157 1.70 6.52 -0.55
CA ASN A 157 2.29 6.60 -1.88
C ASN A 157 1.21 6.39 -2.94
N TYR A 158 1.25 7.18 -3.97
CA TYR A 158 0.45 7.01 -5.18
C TYR A 158 1.37 6.97 -6.39
N PHE A 159 1.35 5.87 -7.12
CA PHE A 159 2.20 5.64 -8.28
C PHE A 159 1.38 5.71 -9.57
N GLN A 160 2.04 6.04 -10.68
CA GLN A 160 1.40 6.09 -11.99
C GLN A 160 0.81 4.72 -12.37
N GLY A 161 -0.43 4.72 -12.83
CA GLY A 161 -1.14 3.50 -13.23
C GLY A 161 -1.79 2.74 -12.07
N THR A 162 -1.73 3.27 -10.84
CA THR A 162 -2.50 2.73 -9.71
C THR A 162 -3.81 3.51 -9.52
N GLU A 163 -4.77 2.90 -8.84
CA GLU A 163 -6.03 3.52 -8.48
C GLU A 163 -6.15 3.63 -6.97
N LEU A 164 -6.67 4.77 -6.49
CA LEU A 164 -7.03 4.95 -5.10
C LEU A 164 -8.55 4.90 -4.99
N VAL A 165 -9.05 3.96 -4.22
CA VAL A 165 -10.49 3.76 -4.05
C VAL A 165 -10.85 3.99 -2.60
N VAL A 166 -11.78 4.91 -2.35
CA VAL A 166 -12.38 5.15 -1.05
C VAL A 166 -13.87 4.90 -1.15
N THR A 167 -14.40 4.14 -0.22
CA THR A 167 -15.82 3.80 -0.12
C THR A 167 -16.32 4.08 1.29
N GLY A 168 -17.60 4.36 1.43
CA GLY A 168 -18.23 4.63 2.72
C GLY A 168 -19.75 4.69 2.58
N GLN A 169 -20.44 4.90 3.69
CA GLN A 169 -21.88 5.10 3.73
C GLN A 169 -22.19 6.59 3.77
N THR A 170 -23.26 7.01 3.11
CA THR A 170 -23.77 8.37 3.14
C THR A 170 -24.83 8.53 4.21
N GLU A 171 -24.93 9.72 4.81
CA GLU A 171 -25.98 10.01 5.80
C GLU A 171 -27.36 10.13 5.16
N HIS A 172 -27.42 10.50 3.88
CA HIS A 172 -28.65 10.72 3.15
C HIS A 172 -28.65 9.98 1.80
N ASP A 173 -29.82 9.58 1.33
CA ASP A 173 -29.99 8.91 0.04
C ASP A 173 -29.68 9.81 -1.17
N GLN A 174 -29.52 11.12 -0.96
CA GLN A 174 -29.16 12.07 -2.01
C GLN A 174 -27.67 12.31 -2.03
N LEU A 175 -27.03 11.94 -3.13
CA LEU A 175 -25.60 12.17 -3.39
C LEU A 175 -25.25 13.67 -3.60
N GLY A 176 -26.27 14.52 -3.81
CA GLY A 176 -26.08 15.97 -3.94
C GLY A 176 -25.63 16.59 -2.61
N GLY A 177 -24.40 17.14 -2.60
CA GLY A 177 -23.84 17.82 -1.42
C GLY A 177 -22.64 17.11 -0.79
N ILE A 178 -22.27 15.92 -1.24
CA ILE A 178 -21.00 15.33 -0.83
C ILE A 178 -19.86 16.17 -1.38
N ARG A 179 -19.02 16.65 -0.48
CA ARG A 179 -17.77 17.36 -0.84
C ARG A 179 -16.60 16.52 -0.38
N ALA A 180 -15.65 16.33 -1.28
CA ALA A 180 -14.40 15.67 -0.96
C ALA A 180 -13.22 16.58 -1.32
N ASN A 181 -12.24 16.64 -0.45
CA ASN A 181 -10.97 17.28 -0.72
C ASN A 181 -9.89 16.21 -0.73
N ILE A 182 -9.08 16.23 -1.77
CA ILE A 182 -7.92 15.35 -1.93
C ILE A 182 -6.69 16.22 -1.82
N THR A 183 -5.84 15.93 -0.85
CA THR A 183 -4.57 16.63 -0.64
C THR A 183 -3.41 15.66 -0.74
N GLY A 184 -2.23 16.14 -1.05
CA GLY A 184 -1.02 15.31 -1.11
C GLY A 184 0.21 16.14 -1.46
N GLN A 185 1.36 15.49 -1.51
CA GLN A 185 2.62 16.11 -1.88
C GLN A 185 3.04 15.61 -3.27
N GLY A 186 3.06 16.50 -4.25
CA GLY A 186 3.53 16.24 -5.60
C GLY A 186 4.98 16.70 -5.82
N ARG A 187 5.51 16.38 -6.98
CA ARG A 187 6.88 16.79 -7.37
C ARG A 187 7.09 18.30 -7.35
N ASN A 188 6.05 19.08 -7.64
CA ASN A 188 6.10 20.54 -7.76
C ASN A 188 5.53 21.27 -6.53
N GLY A 189 5.32 20.56 -5.41
CA GLY A 189 4.74 21.10 -4.18
C GLY A 189 3.43 20.43 -3.80
N GLU A 190 2.65 21.11 -2.97
CA GLU A 190 1.37 20.61 -2.49
C GLU A 190 0.37 20.43 -3.63
N PHE A 191 -0.34 19.31 -3.58
CA PHE A 191 -1.45 18.99 -4.46
C PHE A 191 -2.76 19.16 -3.71
N PHE A 192 -3.71 19.83 -4.33
CA PHE A 192 -5.06 19.98 -3.83
C PHE A 192 -6.06 19.77 -4.96
N MET A 193 -7.09 18.97 -4.72
CA MET A 193 -8.23 18.80 -5.61
C MET A 193 -9.51 18.75 -4.78
N GLY A 194 -10.42 19.71 -5.03
CA GLY A 194 -11.76 19.70 -4.47
C GLY A 194 -12.74 19.06 -5.44
N VAL A 195 -13.57 18.15 -4.94
CA VAL A 195 -14.69 17.57 -5.68
C VAL A 195 -15.97 18.04 -5.02
N THR A 196 -16.74 18.85 -5.75
CA THR A 196 -17.95 19.50 -5.22
C THR A 196 -19.24 19.03 -5.87
N ASP A 197 -19.16 18.36 -7.02
CA ASP A 197 -20.32 17.86 -7.75
C ASP A 197 -20.07 16.45 -8.28
N TRP A 198 -20.62 15.47 -7.58
CA TRP A 198 -20.50 14.05 -7.93
C TRP A 198 -21.29 13.67 -9.18
N ASN A 199 -22.30 14.47 -9.56
CA ASN A 199 -23.06 14.21 -10.76
C ASN A 199 -22.25 14.48 -12.04
N THR A 200 -21.24 15.38 -11.95
CA THR A 200 -20.33 15.66 -13.09
C THR A 200 -19.17 14.67 -13.18
N VAL A 201 -18.80 14.02 -12.06
CA VAL A 201 -17.70 13.03 -12.02
C VAL A 201 -18.20 11.63 -12.35
N VAL A 202 -19.47 11.33 -12.13
CA VAL A 202 -20.10 10.02 -12.43
C VAL A 202 -20.57 9.92 -13.89
N SER A 203 -20.52 11.01 -14.67
CA SER A 203 -20.91 11.00 -16.06
C SER A 203 -19.82 11.50 -17.03
N PRO A 204 -18.82 10.66 -17.34
CA PRO A 204 -18.35 10.65 -18.68
C PRO A 204 -19.22 9.64 -19.44
N ASP A 205 -20.11 10.12 -20.29
CA ASP A 205 -20.86 9.36 -21.27
C ASP A 205 -21.73 8.19 -20.73
N HIS A 206 -22.89 8.50 -20.18
CA HIS A 206 -24.00 7.55 -20.14
C HIS A 206 -24.24 6.89 -21.51
N HIS A 207 -23.95 7.57 -22.62
CA HIS A 207 -24.00 7.02 -23.98
C HIS A 207 -22.95 5.95 -24.25
N LEU A 208 -21.79 5.98 -23.58
CA LEU A 208 -20.76 4.96 -23.79
C LEU A 208 -21.09 3.66 -23.05
N LEU A 209 -21.75 3.77 -21.89
CA LEU A 209 -22.20 2.61 -21.12
C LEU A 209 -23.39 1.89 -21.73
N ASP A 210 -24.27 2.62 -22.44
CA ASP A 210 -25.40 2.03 -23.18
C ASP A 210 -24.96 1.26 -24.42
N HIS A 211 -23.81 1.63 -25.00
CA HIS A 211 -23.24 0.92 -26.19
C HIS A 211 -22.30 -0.24 -25.81
N LEU A 212 -21.72 -0.23 -24.61
CA LEU A 212 -21.08 -1.40 -24.06
C LEU A 212 -22.18 -2.22 -23.40
N HIS A 213 -22.56 -3.34 -23.99
CA HIS A 213 -23.43 -4.36 -23.35
C HIS A 213 -22.75 -4.93 -22.10
N LEU A 214 -22.38 -4.06 -21.14
CA LEU A 214 -21.93 -4.47 -19.84
C LEU A 214 -23.13 -5.05 -19.12
N ALA A 215 -22.98 -6.28 -18.65
CA ALA A 215 -23.97 -6.91 -17.81
C ALA A 215 -24.34 -5.93 -16.66
N PRO A 216 -25.65 -5.82 -16.32
CA PRO A 216 -26.08 -4.89 -15.29
C PRO A 216 -25.23 -5.11 -14.04
N THR A 217 -24.68 -4.03 -13.51
CA THR A 217 -23.87 -4.10 -12.27
C THR A 217 -24.66 -4.89 -11.24
N PRO A 218 -24.11 -5.98 -10.68
CA PRO A 218 -24.86 -6.80 -9.73
C PRO A 218 -25.43 -5.91 -8.63
N ARG A 219 -26.71 -6.06 -8.34
CA ARG A 219 -27.32 -5.39 -7.16
C ARG A 219 -26.38 -5.60 -5.96
N ASN A 220 -26.03 -4.53 -5.25
CA ASN A 220 -25.09 -4.55 -4.13
C ASN A 220 -23.58 -4.61 -4.48
N PHE A 221 -23.17 -4.35 -5.75
CA PHE A 221 -21.75 -4.30 -6.09
C PHE A 221 -20.98 -3.32 -5.18
N ILE A 222 -21.47 -2.10 -5.04
CA ILE A 222 -20.82 -1.06 -4.20
C ILE A 222 -20.73 -1.51 -2.74
N LYS A 223 -21.81 -2.12 -2.18
CA LYS A 223 -21.78 -2.64 -0.81
C LYS A 223 -20.74 -3.76 -0.64
N ARG A 224 -20.61 -4.64 -1.63
CA ARG A 224 -19.58 -5.70 -1.62
C ARG A 224 -18.18 -5.11 -1.74
N LEU A 225 -17.99 -4.13 -2.60
CA LEU A 225 -16.70 -3.43 -2.75
C LEU A 225 -16.32 -2.73 -1.44
N TRP A 226 -17.26 -2.02 -0.81
CA TRP A 226 -17.06 -1.40 0.49
C TRP A 226 -16.61 -2.43 1.54
N ALA A 227 -17.35 -3.51 1.67
CA ALA A 227 -17.01 -4.55 2.64
C ALA A 227 -15.65 -5.19 2.36
N PHE A 228 -15.35 -5.47 1.09
CA PHE A 228 -14.04 -6.00 0.68
C PHE A 228 -12.91 -5.07 1.09
N LEU A 229 -13.02 -3.77 0.82
CA LEU A 229 -12.00 -2.80 1.17
C LEU A 229 -11.85 -2.65 2.69
N LYS A 230 -12.96 -2.55 3.43
CA LYS A 230 -12.94 -2.49 4.91
C LYS A 230 -12.31 -3.73 5.54
N ILE A 231 -12.67 -4.92 5.07
CA ILE A 231 -12.08 -6.18 5.56
C ILE A 231 -10.58 -6.20 5.25
N LYS A 232 -10.19 -5.83 4.04
CA LYS A 232 -8.78 -5.74 3.65
C LYS A 232 -8.01 -4.78 4.56
N ASP A 233 -8.53 -3.58 4.82
CA ASP A 233 -7.91 -2.59 5.69
C ASP A 233 -7.71 -3.16 7.11
N PHE A 234 -8.72 -3.78 7.70
CA PHE A 234 -8.60 -4.39 9.03
C PHE A 234 -7.65 -5.59 9.07
N LEU A 235 -7.56 -6.37 8.00
CA LEU A 235 -6.58 -7.45 7.92
C LEU A 235 -5.15 -6.93 7.79
N GLU A 236 -4.94 -5.83 7.07
CA GLU A 236 -3.64 -5.14 7.01
C GLU A 236 -3.26 -4.55 8.39
N GLU A 237 -4.21 -3.92 9.10
CA GLU A 237 -4.03 -3.46 10.48
C GLU A 237 -3.66 -4.63 11.41
N ALA A 238 -4.35 -5.77 11.30
CA ALA A 238 -4.06 -6.96 12.09
C ALA A 238 -2.65 -7.53 11.80
N LYS A 239 -2.20 -7.47 10.55
CA LYS A 239 -0.83 -7.88 10.18
C LYS A 239 0.22 -6.91 10.71
N ALA A 240 -0.05 -5.60 10.64
CA ALA A 240 0.83 -4.55 11.13
C ALA A 240 0.84 -4.41 12.66
N ALA A 241 -0.12 -5.02 13.35
CA ALA A 241 -0.33 -4.89 14.79
C ALA A 241 0.92 -5.21 15.61
N ARG A 242 1.16 -4.40 16.64
CA ARG A 242 2.32 -4.50 17.52
C ARG A 242 2.11 -5.50 18.67
N GLY A 243 0.85 -5.78 19.01
CA GLY A 243 0.49 -6.65 20.11
C GLY A 243 -0.73 -7.53 19.82
N PRO A 244 -0.92 -8.59 20.63
CA PRO A 244 -2.01 -9.56 20.43
C PRO A 244 -3.40 -8.92 20.56
N HIS A 245 -3.56 -7.95 21.45
CA HIS A 245 -4.83 -7.25 21.66
C HIS A 245 -5.23 -6.41 20.43
N GLU A 246 -4.31 -5.64 19.89
CA GLU A 246 -4.51 -4.81 18.69
C GLU A 246 -4.85 -5.71 17.47
N LYS A 247 -4.10 -6.81 17.30
CA LYS A 247 -4.37 -7.81 16.28
C LYS A 247 -5.78 -8.40 16.40
N ALA A 248 -6.16 -8.86 17.59
CA ALA A 248 -7.47 -9.46 17.83
C ALA A 248 -8.61 -8.47 17.59
N THR A 249 -8.42 -7.19 17.96
CA THR A 249 -9.40 -6.14 17.72
C THR A 249 -9.63 -5.90 16.25
N ALA A 250 -8.57 -5.79 15.45
CA ALA A 250 -8.67 -5.61 14.01
C ALA A 250 -9.32 -6.83 13.32
N GLN A 251 -8.94 -8.04 13.72
CA GLN A 251 -9.55 -9.27 13.20
C GLN A 251 -11.04 -9.35 13.53
N LYS A 252 -11.44 -8.97 14.75
CA LYS A 252 -12.86 -8.93 15.14
C LYS A 252 -13.66 -7.95 14.30
N LYS A 253 -13.12 -6.75 14.03
CA LYS A 253 -13.77 -5.77 13.14
C LYS A 253 -13.97 -6.33 11.73
N ALA A 254 -12.94 -6.97 11.16
CA ALA A 254 -13.06 -7.61 9.84
C ALA A 254 -14.15 -8.68 9.81
N LEU A 255 -14.25 -9.50 10.85
CA LEU A 255 -15.27 -10.54 10.96
C LEU A 255 -16.69 -9.97 11.05
N VAL A 256 -16.89 -8.88 11.81
CA VAL A 256 -18.20 -8.22 11.93
C VAL A 256 -18.69 -7.77 10.56
N ILE A 257 -17.86 -7.07 9.78
CA ILE A 257 -18.22 -6.62 8.42
C ILE A 257 -18.56 -7.80 7.51
N ALA A 258 -17.77 -8.89 7.57
CA ALA A 258 -18.04 -10.08 6.78
C ALA A 258 -19.40 -10.70 7.11
N LEU A 259 -19.74 -10.80 8.39
CA LEU A 259 -21.03 -11.34 8.85
C LEU A 259 -22.22 -10.46 8.46
N GLU A 260 -22.10 -9.13 8.55
CA GLU A 260 -23.14 -8.17 8.14
C GLU A 260 -23.49 -8.31 6.64
N VAL A 261 -22.47 -8.45 5.79
CA VAL A 261 -22.68 -8.64 4.35
C VAL A 261 -23.31 -9.99 4.04
N MET A 262 -22.88 -11.05 4.71
CA MET A 262 -23.49 -12.38 4.57
C MET A 262 -24.95 -12.40 5.03
N ALA A 263 -25.26 -11.81 6.18
CA ALA A 263 -26.63 -11.73 6.70
C ALA A 263 -27.56 -10.95 5.75
N SER A 264 -27.09 -9.84 5.20
CA SER A 264 -27.85 -9.06 4.22
C SER A 264 -28.10 -9.81 2.90
N HIS A 265 -27.27 -10.78 2.57
CA HIS A 265 -27.47 -11.61 1.37
C HIS A 265 -28.53 -12.69 1.60
N LEU A 266 -28.55 -13.31 2.79
CA LEU A 266 -29.54 -14.32 3.17
C LEU A 266 -30.96 -13.73 3.26
N SER A 267 -31.10 -12.53 3.79
CA SER A 267 -32.41 -11.82 3.92
C SER A 267 -33.04 -11.38 2.59
N GLN A 268 -32.28 -11.38 1.49
CA GLN A 268 -32.79 -11.04 0.15
C GLN A 268 -33.25 -12.28 -0.66
N HIS A 269 -32.98 -13.47 -0.17
CA HIS A 269 -33.36 -14.73 -0.81
C HIS A 269 -34.41 -15.52 -0.01
N SER A 270 -34.88 -15.00 1.11
CA SER A 270 -36.05 -15.45 1.88
C SER A 270 -37.26 -14.52 1.62
#